data_a61efb7926c938b7dba1cdd1a68ca6bf
#
_entry.id   a61efb7926c938b7dba1cdd1a68ca6bf
#
_cell.length_a   1.000
_cell.length_b   1.000
_cell.length_c   1.000
_cell.angle_alpha   90.00
_cell.angle_beta   90.00
_cell.angle_gamma   90.00
#
_symmetry.space_group_name_H-M   'P 1'
#
loop_
_entity.id
_entity.type
_entity.pdbx_description
1 polymer ?
#
loop_
_entity_poly.entity_id
_entity_poly.type
_entity_poly.pdbx_seq_one_letter_code
_entity_poly.pdbx_strand_id
1 'polypeptide(L)'
;AFKQFDKYYLFVEQAFELLKDSGVLCYIIPNKFYKIASGQELRNLICGNISEIVDFGDTQLFPDKTIYSSIVTIGKRANSNVKYAYVKSVTDLWTGYNVNSVEVKNTDLTKNPWSLTTDTNFMQLISDIRDKAVPLSKVVNIFNGIQTSAERPEKFSDKKEVYWFDYSCIESEDEKCINIERFGEHYSIEKDILKPYFKPTKASEKGMNTYSVLSTDKKIIFPFDTKGKLIDMDTMQKKYPGALKYLLDCYDRLVPRCLNNGVGRDVPDATTDTWYKYGRTQ
;
A
#
# COMPACT_ATOMS: atom_id res chain seq x y z
N ALA A 1 -18.24 -5.17 7.16
CA ALA A 1 -17.10 -6.00 6.74
C ALA A 1 -16.28 -5.22 5.72
N PHE A 2 -15.00 -5.10 5.92
CA PHE A 2 -14.10 -4.51 4.92
C PHE A 2 -14.06 -5.44 3.71
N LYS A 3 -14.14 -4.89 2.50
CA LYS A 3 -14.14 -5.66 1.23
C LYS A 3 -12.87 -6.50 1.00
N GLN A 4 -11.79 -6.25 1.74
CA GLN A 4 -10.53 -6.98 1.68
C GLN A 4 -10.07 -7.33 3.09
N PHE A 5 -10.02 -8.60 3.42
CA PHE A 5 -9.45 -9.12 4.65
C PHE A 5 -8.54 -10.31 4.35
N ASP A 6 -7.57 -10.57 5.21
CA ASP A 6 -6.68 -11.72 5.06
C ASP A 6 -7.37 -12.99 5.55
N LYS A 7 -7.17 -14.08 4.83
CA LYS A 7 -7.79 -15.38 5.15
C LYS A 7 -7.47 -15.89 6.55
N TYR A 8 -6.30 -15.55 7.09
CA TYR A 8 -5.93 -16.00 8.43
C TYR A 8 -6.83 -15.43 9.54
N TYR A 9 -7.54 -14.31 9.31
CA TYR A 9 -8.51 -13.78 10.27
C TYR A 9 -9.62 -14.80 10.55
N LEU A 10 -10.11 -15.48 9.51
CA LEU A 10 -11.13 -16.52 9.64
C LEU A 10 -10.62 -17.72 10.44
N PHE A 11 -9.35 -18.10 10.27
CA PHE A 11 -8.76 -19.19 11.04
C PHE A 11 -8.64 -18.84 12.52
N VAL A 12 -8.26 -17.60 12.85
CA VAL A 12 -8.18 -17.14 14.24
C VAL A 12 -9.57 -17.06 14.86
N GLU A 13 -10.56 -16.50 14.16
CA GLU A 13 -11.94 -16.40 14.60
C GLU A 13 -12.53 -17.80 14.90
N GLN A 14 -12.46 -18.69 13.93
CA GLN A 14 -12.98 -20.06 14.08
C GLN A 14 -12.28 -20.84 15.22
N ALA A 15 -10.95 -20.71 15.32
CA ALA A 15 -10.21 -21.38 16.39
C ALA A 15 -10.55 -20.80 17.77
N PHE A 16 -10.76 -19.49 17.87
CA PHE A 16 -11.16 -18.83 19.11
C PHE A 16 -12.58 -19.24 19.53
N GLU A 17 -13.51 -19.37 18.58
CA GLU A 17 -14.87 -19.87 18.88
C GLU A 17 -14.87 -21.29 19.38
N LEU A 18 -14.08 -22.18 18.79
CA LEU A 18 -13.95 -23.58 19.16
C LEU A 18 -13.17 -23.83 20.47
N LEU A 19 -12.48 -22.81 20.95
CA LEU A 19 -11.64 -22.92 22.15
C LEU A 19 -12.50 -23.14 23.38
N LYS A 20 -12.10 -24.11 24.24
CA LYS A 20 -12.73 -24.32 25.55
C LYS A 20 -12.41 -23.13 26.48
N ASP A 21 -13.19 -22.95 27.54
CA ASP A 21 -13.02 -21.84 28.50
C ASP A 21 -11.63 -21.79 29.16
N SER A 22 -10.98 -22.94 29.36
CA SER A 22 -9.62 -23.07 29.89
C SER A 22 -8.58 -23.27 28.77
N GLY A 23 -9.00 -23.22 27.51
CA GLY A 23 -8.13 -23.48 26.38
C GLY A 23 -7.24 -22.30 26.05
N VAL A 24 -6.12 -22.62 25.40
CA VAL A 24 -5.15 -21.63 24.89
C VAL A 24 -4.90 -21.91 23.42
N LEU A 25 -4.93 -20.84 22.63
CA LEU A 25 -4.62 -20.82 21.21
C LEU A 25 -3.30 -20.07 21.02
N CYS A 26 -2.37 -20.69 20.30
CA CYS A 26 -1.09 -20.06 19.96
C CYS A 26 -0.88 -20.15 18.45
N TYR A 27 -0.84 -19.04 17.77
CA TYR A 27 -0.70 -18.96 16.32
C TYR A 27 0.46 -18.04 15.90
N ILE A 28 1.19 -18.49 14.88
CA ILE A 28 2.08 -17.61 14.12
C ILE A 28 1.29 -17.01 12.97
N ILE A 29 1.13 -15.69 12.97
CA ILE A 29 0.33 -14.93 12.00
C ILE A 29 1.07 -13.67 11.55
N PRO A 30 0.73 -13.12 10.36
CA PRO A 30 1.27 -11.84 9.93
C PRO A 30 0.98 -10.72 10.94
N ASN A 31 2.02 -9.96 11.34
CA ASN A 31 1.90 -8.93 12.38
C ASN A 31 1.23 -7.63 11.91
N LYS A 32 1.01 -7.46 10.61
CA LYS A 32 0.41 -6.25 10.03
C LYS A 32 -0.97 -5.90 10.61
N PHE A 33 -1.71 -6.89 11.12
CA PHE A 33 -3.03 -6.64 11.70
C PHE A 33 -3.01 -5.67 12.89
N TYR A 34 -1.86 -5.48 13.53
CA TYR A 34 -1.71 -4.47 14.59
C TYR A 34 -2.06 -3.06 14.12
N LYS A 35 -1.73 -2.73 12.88
CA LYS A 35 -1.73 -1.34 12.36
C LYS A 35 -2.75 -1.09 11.25
N ILE A 36 -3.04 -2.07 10.40
CA ILE A 36 -3.88 -1.87 9.20
C ILE A 36 -5.38 -1.78 9.54
N ALA A 37 -6.13 -1.06 8.73
CA ALA A 37 -7.57 -0.87 8.92
C ALA A 37 -8.35 -2.21 8.87
N SER A 38 -8.02 -3.10 7.93
CA SER A 38 -8.69 -4.41 7.80
C SER A 38 -8.45 -5.34 9.00
N GLY A 39 -7.47 -5.04 9.86
CA GLY A 39 -7.22 -5.78 11.10
C GLY A 39 -8.14 -5.40 12.25
N GLN A 40 -9.02 -4.40 12.10
CA GLN A 40 -9.85 -3.87 13.17
C GLN A 40 -10.74 -4.96 13.82
N GLU A 41 -11.42 -5.76 13.01
CA GLU A 41 -12.31 -6.81 13.53
C GLU A 41 -11.53 -7.91 14.26
N LEU A 42 -10.36 -8.31 13.75
CA LEU A 42 -9.50 -9.26 14.45
C LEU A 42 -9.03 -8.68 15.80
N ARG A 43 -8.56 -7.43 15.83
CA ARG A 43 -8.18 -6.77 17.09
C ARG A 43 -9.35 -6.73 18.07
N ASN A 44 -10.55 -6.38 17.58
CA ASN A 44 -11.76 -6.35 18.42
C ASN A 44 -12.13 -7.72 18.99
N LEU A 45 -11.92 -8.79 18.21
CA LEU A 45 -12.20 -10.18 18.63
C LEU A 45 -11.26 -10.64 19.75
N ILE A 46 -9.96 -10.33 19.62
CA ILE A 46 -8.94 -10.90 20.51
C ILE A 46 -8.53 -9.97 21.66
N CYS A 47 -8.89 -8.69 21.61
CA CYS A 47 -8.58 -7.75 22.69
C CYS A 47 -9.21 -8.22 24.01
N GLY A 48 -8.49 -8.08 25.12
CA GLY A 48 -8.90 -8.60 26.43
C GLY A 48 -8.56 -10.07 26.67
N ASN A 49 -8.27 -10.85 25.62
CA ASN A 49 -8.07 -12.30 25.70
C ASN A 49 -6.62 -12.72 25.35
N ILE A 50 -5.75 -11.78 25.02
CA ILE A 50 -4.35 -12.04 24.70
C ILE A 50 -3.55 -12.18 25.98
N SER A 51 -2.69 -13.20 26.06
CA SER A 51 -1.74 -13.39 27.16
C SER A 51 -0.30 -13.01 26.75
N GLU A 52 0.09 -13.31 25.52
CA GLU A 52 1.45 -13.05 25.06
C GLU A 52 1.48 -12.72 23.56
N ILE A 53 2.38 -11.82 23.20
CA ILE A 53 2.73 -11.49 21.82
C ILE A 53 4.26 -11.55 21.70
N VAL A 54 4.77 -12.40 20.80
CA VAL A 54 6.16 -12.41 20.38
C VAL A 54 6.22 -11.85 18.96
N ASP A 55 6.73 -10.64 18.82
CA ASP A 55 6.77 -9.92 17.54
C ASP A 55 8.19 -9.99 16.93
N PHE A 56 8.29 -10.48 15.72
CA PHE A 56 9.54 -10.53 14.97
C PHE A 56 9.79 -9.27 14.12
N GLY A 57 8.94 -8.26 14.24
CA GLY A 57 9.08 -6.99 13.55
C GLY A 57 9.15 -7.16 12.04
N ASP A 58 10.26 -6.72 11.45
CA ASP A 58 10.58 -6.83 10.03
C ASP A 58 11.52 -8.01 9.71
N THR A 59 11.76 -8.91 10.67
CA THR A 59 12.53 -10.13 10.43
C THR A 59 11.75 -11.11 9.57
N GLN A 60 12.36 -11.51 8.46
CA GLN A 60 11.78 -12.50 7.55
C GLN A 60 12.03 -13.92 8.08
N LEU A 61 11.00 -14.55 8.62
CA LEU A 61 11.09 -15.92 9.17
C LEU A 61 11.04 -17.00 8.08
N PHE A 62 10.40 -16.72 6.97
CA PHE A 62 10.17 -17.64 5.85
C PHE A 62 10.94 -17.14 4.63
N PRO A 63 12.03 -17.83 4.21
CA PRO A 63 12.92 -17.32 3.17
C PRO A 63 12.24 -16.97 1.84
N ASP A 64 11.20 -17.73 1.48
CA ASP A 64 10.52 -17.59 0.18
C ASP A 64 9.31 -16.62 0.22
N LYS A 65 9.04 -15.99 1.36
CA LYS A 65 7.86 -15.14 1.54
C LYS A 65 8.20 -13.86 2.29
N THR A 66 7.91 -12.73 1.70
CA THR A 66 8.01 -11.42 2.37
C THR A 66 6.83 -11.22 3.31
N ILE A 67 6.80 -11.98 4.41
CA ILE A 67 5.76 -11.92 5.44
C ILE A 67 6.44 -11.69 6.79
N TYR A 68 6.11 -10.58 7.43
CA TYR A 68 6.51 -10.26 8.79
C TYR A 68 5.48 -10.85 9.76
N SER A 69 5.94 -11.60 10.73
CA SER A 69 5.07 -12.42 11.55
C SER A 69 5.20 -12.12 13.04
N SER A 70 4.22 -12.59 13.79
CA SER A 70 4.23 -12.65 15.25
C SER A 70 3.61 -13.95 15.73
N ILE A 71 4.02 -14.39 16.93
CA ILE A 71 3.32 -15.44 17.67
C ILE A 71 2.37 -14.74 18.63
N VAL A 72 1.09 -15.11 18.57
CA VAL A 72 0.05 -14.56 19.44
C VAL A 72 -0.60 -15.68 20.23
N THR A 73 -0.57 -15.55 21.56
CA THR A 73 -1.19 -16.51 22.48
C THR A 73 -2.47 -15.90 23.05
N ILE A 74 -3.59 -16.59 22.85
CA ILE A 74 -4.94 -16.12 23.14
C ILE A 74 -5.67 -17.19 23.96
N GLY A 75 -6.41 -16.77 24.98
CA GLY A 75 -7.30 -17.64 25.76
C GLY A 75 -8.70 -17.03 25.86
N LYS A 76 -9.70 -17.79 26.39
CA LYS A 76 -11.04 -17.22 26.68
C LYS A 76 -11.12 -16.50 28.01
N ARG A 77 -10.13 -16.67 28.87
CA ARG A 77 -10.06 -15.92 30.12
C ARG A 77 -9.48 -14.54 29.88
N ALA A 78 -10.16 -13.53 30.38
CA ALA A 78 -9.66 -12.17 30.32
C ALA A 78 -8.33 -12.03 31.10
N ASN A 79 -7.36 -11.37 30.48
CA ASN A 79 -6.07 -11.07 31.08
C ASN A 79 -5.96 -9.55 31.31
N SER A 80 -5.42 -9.16 32.47
CA SER A 80 -5.17 -7.74 32.77
C SER A 80 -4.02 -7.19 31.92
N ASN A 81 -2.98 -8.00 31.74
CA ASN A 81 -1.76 -7.64 31.03
C ASN A 81 -1.43 -8.64 29.93
N VAL A 82 -0.74 -8.15 28.93
CA VAL A 82 -0.18 -8.91 27.81
C VAL A 82 1.34 -8.78 27.88
N LYS A 83 2.02 -9.91 27.92
CA LYS A 83 3.47 -9.94 27.76
C LYS A 83 3.82 -9.70 26.28
N TYR A 84 4.41 -8.56 25.99
CA TYR A 84 4.91 -8.23 24.65
C TYR A 84 6.42 -8.38 24.58
N ALA A 85 6.90 -9.21 23.69
CA ALA A 85 8.32 -9.41 23.42
C ALA A 85 8.65 -9.07 21.96
N TYR A 86 9.71 -8.31 21.77
CA TYR A 86 10.28 -8.04 20.45
C TYR A 86 11.54 -8.86 20.23
N VAL A 87 11.60 -9.62 19.13
CA VAL A 87 12.65 -10.58 18.85
C VAL A 87 13.24 -10.31 17.46
N LYS A 88 14.54 -9.99 17.40
CA LYS A 88 15.23 -9.68 16.13
C LYS A 88 15.67 -10.91 15.37
N SER A 89 15.84 -12.05 16.03
CA SER A 89 16.23 -13.29 15.38
C SER A 89 15.55 -14.51 16.01
N VAL A 90 15.35 -15.55 15.23
CA VAL A 90 14.81 -16.82 15.74
C VAL A 90 15.77 -17.45 16.75
N THR A 91 17.06 -17.25 16.59
CA THR A 91 18.08 -17.74 17.53
C THR A 91 17.90 -17.14 18.92
N ASP A 92 17.59 -15.82 19.01
CA ASP A 92 17.37 -15.16 20.30
C ASP A 92 16.16 -15.77 21.01
N LEU A 93 15.11 -16.14 20.28
CA LEU A 93 13.94 -16.83 20.85
C LEU A 93 14.30 -18.18 21.45
N TRP A 94 15.11 -18.99 20.74
CA TRP A 94 15.50 -20.32 21.20
C TRP A 94 16.46 -20.28 22.38
N THR A 95 17.35 -19.33 22.41
CA THR A 95 18.38 -19.21 23.47
C THR A 95 17.87 -18.46 24.70
N GLY A 96 16.77 -17.74 24.58
CA GLY A 96 16.29 -16.81 25.59
C GLY A 96 17.20 -15.59 25.81
N TYR A 97 18.24 -15.45 25.00
CA TYR A 97 19.18 -14.33 25.03
C TYR A 97 18.59 -13.11 24.32
N ASN A 98 18.69 -11.94 24.94
CA ASN A 98 18.28 -10.64 24.36
C ASN A 98 16.80 -10.52 23.99
N VAL A 99 15.92 -11.29 24.62
CA VAL A 99 14.48 -11.10 24.44
C VAL A 99 14.01 -10.01 25.39
N ASN A 100 13.90 -8.78 24.87
CA ASN A 100 13.30 -7.69 25.62
C ASN A 100 11.78 -7.89 25.65
N SER A 101 11.22 -7.98 26.86
CA SER A 101 9.77 -8.05 27.03
C SER A 101 9.26 -6.98 28.02
N VAL A 102 8.04 -6.53 27.77
CA VAL A 102 7.33 -5.59 28.61
C VAL A 102 5.89 -6.05 28.85
N GLU A 103 5.30 -5.62 29.96
CA GLU A 103 3.88 -5.83 30.21
C GLU A 103 3.09 -4.65 29.62
N VAL A 104 2.14 -4.96 28.75
CA VAL A 104 1.20 -4.01 28.14
C VAL A 104 -0.17 -4.25 28.76
N LYS A 105 -0.84 -3.20 29.22
CA LYS A 105 -2.21 -3.35 29.72
C LYS A 105 -3.15 -3.76 28.60
N ASN A 106 -3.94 -4.77 28.83
CA ASN A 106 -4.91 -5.26 27.84
C ASN A 106 -5.96 -4.18 27.48
N THR A 107 -6.24 -3.26 28.39
CA THR A 107 -7.09 -2.09 28.15
C THR A 107 -6.56 -1.14 27.08
N ASP A 108 -5.26 -1.14 26.83
CA ASP A 108 -4.62 -0.31 25.82
C ASP A 108 -4.68 -0.95 24.43
N LEU A 109 -4.94 -2.27 24.39
CA LEU A 109 -5.13 -3.04 23.18
C LEU A 109 -6.62 -3.05 22.81
N THR A 110 -7.04 -2.07 22.04
CA THR A 110 -8.43 -1.92 21.58
C THR A 110 -8.57 -2.33 20.10
N LYS A 111 -9.75 -2.15 19.54
CA LYS A 111 -9.97 -2.30 18.09
C LYS A 111 -9.14 -1.33 17.24
N ASN A 112 -8.66 -0.22 17.82
CA ASN A 112 -7.79 0.74 17.13
C ASN A 112 -6.38 0.17 16.88
N PRO A 113 -5.59 0.77 15.99
CA PRO A 113 -4.21 0.34 15.76
C PRO A 113 -3.38 0.31 17.05
N TRP A 114 -2.60 -0.75 17.23
CA TRP A 114 -1.73 -0.92 18.40
C TRP A 114 -0.33 -0.35 18.12
N SER A 115 0.20 0.37 19.10
CA SER A 115 1.58 0.85 19.11
C SER A 115 2.37 0.02 20.10
N LEU A 116 2.88 -1.14 19.64
CA LEU A 116 3.63 -2.08 20.46
C LEU A 116 5.13 -1.77 20.35
N THR A 117 5.80 -1.66 21.49
CA THR A 117 7.25 -1.46 21.59
C THR A 117 7.76 -1.94 22.95
N THR A 118 9.02 -2.33 23.02
CA THR A 118 9.72 -2.65 24.27
C THR A 118 10.45 -1.45 24.88
N ASP A 119 10.44 -0.30 24.21
CA ASP A 119 10.99 0.96 24.70
C ASP A 119 9.93 1.70 25.52
N THR A 120 10.07 1.67 26.83
CA THR A 120 9.15 2.31 27.78
C THR A 120 9.15 3.83 27.69
N ASN A 121 10.29 4.45 27.34
CA ASN A 121 10.37 5.90 27.16
C ASN A 121 9.59 6.30 25.90
N PHE A 122 9.69 5.51 24.85
CA PHE A 122 8.92 5.74 23.64
C PHE A 122 7.41 5.53 23.87
N MET A 123 7.02 4.54 24.68
CA MET A 123 5.62 4.36 25.07
C MET A 123 5.07 5.59 25.79
N GLN A 124 5.82 6.14 26.75
CA GLN A 124 5.41 7.34 27.46
C GLN A 124 5.30 8.54 26.51
N LEU A 125 6.27 8.73 25.63
CA LEU A 125 6.23 9.78 24.60
C LEU A 125 4.99 9.69 23.71
N ILE A 126 4.64 8.50 23.24
CA ILE A 126 3.44 8.26 22.41
C ILE A 126 2.16 8.59 23.19
N SER A 127 2.10 8.22 24.49
CA SER A 127 0.97 8.57 25.35
C SER A 127 0.83 10.08 25.48
N ASP A 128 1.92 10.77 25.80
CA ASP A 128 1.93 12.23 25.96
C ASP A 128 1.53 12.97 24.68
N ILE A 129 1.98 12.48 23.52
CA ILE A 129 1.59 13.01 22.21
C ILE A 129 0.10 12.79 21.97
N ARG A 130 -0.44 11.60 22.26
CA ARG A 130 -1.84 11.28 22.08
C ARG A 130 -2.77 12.19 22.87
N ASP A 131 -2.38 12.53 24.08
CA ASP A 131 -3.18 13.35 24.98
C ASP A 131 -3.15 14.85 24.61
N LYS A 132 -2.08 15.31 23.97
CA LYS A 132 -1.84 16.75 23.70
C LYS A 132 -1.97 17.12 22.22
N ALA A 133 -1.78 16.17 21.30
CA ALA A 133 -1.73 16.46 19.87
C ALA A 133 -3.10 16.39 19.19
N VAL A 134 -3.27 17.21 18.17
CA VAL A 134 -4.40 17.11 17.25
C VAL A 134 -4.09 16.04 16.20
N PRO A 135 -4.98 15.04 15.96
CA PRO A 135 -4.78 14.07 14.92
C PRO A 135 -4.57 14.71 13.55
N LEU A 136 -3.56 14.25 12.81
CA LEU A 136 -3.19 14.82 11.51
C LEU A 136 -4.38 14.82 10.53
N SER A 137 -5.25 13.81 10.60
CA SER A 137 -6.48 13.73 9.80
C SER A 137 -7.48 14.87 10.00
N LYS A 138 -7.33 15.66 11.08
CA LYS A 138 -8.17 16.85 11.33
C LYS A 138 -7.63 18.12 10.67
N VAL A 139 -6.35 18.12 10.26
CA VAL A 139 -5.67 19.31 9.76
C VAL A 139 -5.17 19.18 8.33
N VAL A 140 -5.07 17.95 7.82
CA VAL A 140 -4.64 17.67 6.43
C VAL A 140 -5.43 16.51 5.84
N ASN A 141 -5.52 16.50 4.51
CA ASN A 141 -5.96 15.33 3.76
C ASN A 141 -4.73 14.52 3.34
N ILE A 142 -4.77 13.20 3.56
CA ILE A 142 -3.68 12.27 3.25
C ILE A 142 -4.15 11.34 2.14
N PHE A 143 -3.41 11.30 1.04
CA PHE A 143 -3.69 10.39 -0.08
C PHE A 143 -2.45 9.59 -0.45
N ASN A 144 -2.67 8.46 -1.10
CA ASN A 144 -1.59 7.78 -1.81
C ASN A 144 -1.29 8.50 -3.13
N GLY A 145 -0.07 8.38 -3.64
CA GLY A 145 0.26 8.86 -4.97
C GLY A 145 -0.39 8.04 -6.09
N ILE A 146 -0.36 8.54 -7.30
CA ILE A 146 -0.91 7.87 -8.49
C ILE A 146 -0.24 6.51 -8.70
N GLN A 147 -1.04 5.46 -8.90
CA GLN A 147 -0.59 4.11 -9.23
C GLN A 147 -1.18 3.68 -10.57
N THR A 148 -0.39 3.83 -11.63
CA THR A 148 -0.80 3.46 -12.99
C THR A 148 -0.88 1.95 -13.19
N SER A 149 -0.09 1.18 -12.43
CA SER A 149 0.14 -0.28 -12.61
C SER A 149 0.61 -0.65 -14.03
N ALA A 150 1.23 0.28 -14.74
CA ALA A 150 1.69 0.09 -16.12
C ALA A 150 3.16 -0.33 -16.22
N GLU A 151 3.90 -0.33 -15.13
CA GLU A 151 5.28 -0.84 -15.07
C GLU A 151 5.26 -2.38 -15.13
N ARG A 152 5.82 -2.94 -16.19
CA ARG A 152 5.86 -4.39 -16.43
C ARG A 152 7.22 -4.81 -16.98
N PRO A 153 8.26 -4.81 -16.14
CA PRO A 153 9.63 -5.11 -16.58
C PRO A 153 9.82 -6.54 -17.09
N GLU A 154 9.01 -7.49 -16.62
CA GLU A 154 9.10 -8.89 -17.02
C GLU A 154 8.67 -9.17 -18.45
N LYS A 155 7.82 -8.31 -19.03
CA LYS A 155 7.34 -8.47 -20.42
C LYS A 155 8.05 -7.56 -21.41
N PHE A 156 8.47 -6.37 -20.96
CA PHE A 156 9.04 -5.34 -21.84
C PHE A 156 10.43 -4.93 -21.35
N SER A 157 11.46 -5.27 -22.10
CA SER A 157 12.87 -5.07 -21.73
C SER A 157 13.26 -3.60 -21.58
N ASP A 158 12.55 -2.69 -22.24
CA ASP A 158 12.83 -1.26 -22.22
C ASP A 158 12.42 -0.57 -20.92
N LYS A 159 11.63 -1.24 -20.06
CA LYS A 159 11.13 -0.72 -18.77
C LYS A 159 10.46 0.66 -18.84
N LYS A 160 10.04 1.08 -20.04
CA LYS A 160 9.42 2.39 -20.25
C LYS A 160 7.96 2.36 -19.77
N GLU A 161 7.62 3.33 -18.97
CA GLU A 161 6.24 3.56 -18.50
C GLU A 161 5.42 4.21 -19.63
N VAL A 162 4.14 3.88 -19.74
CA VAL A 162 3.29 4.40 -20.82
C VAL A 162 2.67 5.75 -20.44
N TYR A 163 2.11 5.86 -19.23
CA TYR A 163 1.31 7.03 -18.87
C TYR A 163 2.11 8.30 -18.65
N TRP A 164 3.39 8.20 -18.29
CA TRP A 164 4.21 9.39 -18.08
C TRP A 164 5.50 9.35 -18.90
N PHE A 165 5.99 10.53 -19.19
CA PHE A 165 7.25 10.75 -19.92
C PHE A 165 7.94 12.01 -19.37
N ASP A 166 9.24 12.09 -19.55
CA ASP A 166 10.05 13.26 -19.24
C ASP A 166 10.24 14.16 -20.46
N TYR A 167 10.84 15.31 -20.25
CA TYR A 167 11.05 16.29 -21.33
C TYR A 167 11.98 15.79 -22.43
N SER A 168 12.80 14.75 -22.19
CA SER A 168 13.67 14.19 -23.23
C SER A 168 12.89 13.52 -24.38
N CYS A 169 11.63 13.18 -24.14
CA CYS A 169 10.73 12.63 -25.16
C CYS A 169 10.02 13.70 -26.00
N ILE A 170 10.10 14.98 -25.61
CA ILE A 170 9.39 16.07 -26.28
C ILE A 170 10.23 16.58 -27.43
N GLU A 171 9.67 16.55 -28.64
CA GLU A 171 10.30 17.08 -29.86
C GLU A 171 9.92 18.54 -30.13
N SER A 172 8.65 18.85 -29.91
CA SER A 172 8.11 20.19 -30.06
C SER A 172 6.80 20.36 -29.30
N GLU A 173 6.39 21.59 -29.10
CA GLU A 173 5.05 21.91 -28.58
C GLU A 173 4.46 23.12 -29.27
N ASP A 174 3.16 23.13 -29.46
CA ASP A 174 2.33 24.22 -29.93
C ASP A 174 1.35 24.69 -28.84
N GLU A 175 0.36 25.50 -29.18
CA GLU A 175 -0.62 26.02 -28.22
C GLU A 175 -1.46 24.89 -27.61
N LYS A 176 -1.79 23.84 -28.37
CA LYS A 176 -2.75 22.79 -28.00
C LYS A 176 -2.12 21.46 -27.67
N CYS A 177 -1.02 21.12 -28.34
CA CYS A 177 -0.42 19.79 -28.28
C CYS A 177 1.04 19.81 -27.88
N ILE A 178 1.52 18.67 -27.42
CA ILE A 178 2.93 18.33 -27.24
C ILE A 178 3.23 17.16 -28.17
N ASN A 179 4.24 17.32 -29.02
CA ASN A 179 4.72 16.27 -29.90
C ASN A 179 5.84 15.51 -29.24
N ILE A 180 5.70 14.20 -29.14
CA ILE A 180 6.65 13.32 -28.46
C ILE A 180 7.08 12.17 -29.37
N GLU A 181 8.32 11.71 -29.21
CA GLU A 181 8.77 10.43 -29.71
C GLU A 181 8.75 9.38 -28.60
N ARG A 182 8.01 8.30 -28.81
CA ARG A 182 7.92 7.19 -27.86
C ARG A 182 7.81 5.84 -28.59
N PHE A 183 8.55 4.86 -28.12
CA PHE A 183 8.56 3.51 -28.65
C PHE A 183 8.86 3.41 -30.16
N GLY A 184 9.59 4.39 -30.71
CA GLY A 184 9.94 4.50 -32.12
C GLY A 184 8.87 5.15 -33.01
N GLU A 185 7.85 5.72 -32.41
CA GLU A 185 6.75 6.40 -33.11
C GLU A 185 6.56 7.82 -32.60
N HIS A 186 5.95 8.67 -33.43
CA HIS A 186 5.68 10.08 -33.13
C HIS A 186 4.21 10.30 -32.79
N TYR A 187 3.94 11.02 -31.72
CA TYR A 187 2.59 11.30 -31.24
C TYR A 187 2.41 12.76 -30.93
N SER A 188 1.24 13.30 -31.26
CA SER A 188 0.81 14.64 -30.86
C SER A 188 -0.26 14.52 -29.77
N ILE A 189 0.07 14.85 -28.52
CA ILE A 189 -0.78 14.67 -27.36
C ILE A 189 -1.31 16.02 -26.89
N GLU A 190 -2.60 16.12 -26.64
CA GLU A 190 -3.29 17.33 -26.20
C GLU A 190 -2.80 17.72 -24.79
N LYS A 191 -2.51 19.04 -24.61
CA LYS A 191 -1.98 19.57 -23.35
C LYS A 191 -2.96 19.46 -22.19
N ASP A 192 -4.25 19.57 -22.47
CA ASP A 192 -5.29 19.58 -21.43
C ASP A 192 -5.40 18.26 -20.66
N ILE A 193 -5.08 17.13 -21.31
CA ILE A 193 -5.06 15.80 -20.66
C ILE A 193 -3.76 15.54 -19.90
N LEU A 194 -2.74 16.37 -20.11
CA LEU A 194 -1.44 16.24 -19.46
C LEU A 194 -1.42 17.01 -18.14
N LYS A 195 -0.83 16.39 -17.13
CA LYS A 195 -0.58 17.03 -15.82
C LYS A 195 0.92 16.96 -15.49
N PRO A 196 1.46 17.96 -14.75
CA PRO A 196 2.78 17.82 -14.16
C PRO A 196 2.82 16.57 -13.28
N TYR A 197 3.89 15.77 -13.37
CA TYR A 197 4.03 14.53 -12.63
C TYR A 197 5.34 14.47 -11.88
N PHE A 198 5.27 14.28 -10.58
CA PHE A 198 6.41 14.06 -9.73
C PHE A 198 6.57 12.55 -9.42
N LYS A 199 7.68 11.98 -9.86
CA LYS A 199 8.09 10.62 -9.48
C LYS A 199 9.45 10.73 -8.78
N PRO A 200 9.54 10.39 -7.48
CA PRO A 200 10.82 10.33 -6.79
C PRO A 200 11.76 9.37 -7.52
N THR A 201 13.00 9.78 -7.77
CA THR A 201 14.03 8.92 -8.33
C THR A 201 14.88 8.32 -7.21
N LYS A 202 15.51 7.17 -7.45
CA LYS A 202 16.42 6.52 -6.49
C LYS A 202 17.60 7.42 -6.04
N ALA A 203 17.87 8.50 -6.72
CA ALA A 203 18.86 9.50 -6.28
C ALA A 203 18.45 10.19 -4.96
N SER A 204 17.15 10.26 -4.66
CA SER A 204 16.65 10.73 -3.36
C SER A 204 16.95 9.75 -2.22
N GLU A 205 17.25 8.48 -2.52
CA GLU A 205 17.60 7.46 -1.53
C GLU A 205 19.05 7.61 -1.02
N LYS A 206 19.89 8.41 -1.69
CA LYS A 206 21.29 8.65 -1.29
C LYS A 206 21.48 9.84 -0.34
N GLY A 207 20.48 10.17 0.47
CA GLY A 207 20.64 11.13 1.55
C GLY A 207 20.68 12.60 1.12
N MET A 208 20.33 12.94 -0.11
CA MET A 208 20.04 14.33 -0.47
C MET A 208 18.69 14.70 0.13
N ASN A 209 18.71 15.60 1.10
CA ASN A 209 17.52 16.26 1.63
C ASN A 209 16.88 17.13 0.54
N THR A 210 16.10 16.53 -0.33
CA THR A 210 15.38 17.21 -1.40
C THR A 210 13.99 17.63 -0.95
N TYR A 211 13.93 18.51 0.04
CA TYR A 211 12.70 19.26 0.33
C TYR A 211 12.38 20.33 -0.70
N SER A 212 13.20 20.47 -1.74
CA SER A 212 13.10 21.54 -2.74
C SER A 212 12.53 21.11 -4.08
N VAL A 213 12.00 19.91 -4.24
CA VAL A 213 11.47 19.49 -5.54
C VAL A 213 10.04 20.00 -5.72
N LEU A 214 9.92 21.28 -6.01
CA LEU A 214 8.68 21.92 -6.43
C LEU A 214 8.50 21.90 -7.96
N SER A 215 9.53 21.53 -8.72
CA SER A 215 9.48 21.39 -10.17
C SER A 215 9.58 19.92 -10.58
N THR A 216 8.89 19.56 -11.63
CA THR A 216 8.97 18.24 -12.24
C THR A 216 9.27 18.39 -13.73
N ASP A 217 10.18 17.55 -14.21
CA ASP A 217 10.53 17.38 -15.62
C ASP A 217 9.63 16.36 -16.33
N LYS A 218 8.56 15.91 -15.66
CA LYS A 218 7.69 14.83 -16.16
C LYS A 218 6.26 15.31 -16.35
N LYS A 219 5.62 14.74 -17.37
CA LYS A 219 4.19 14.89 -17.63
C LYS A 219 3.52 13.52 -17.60
N ILE A 220 2.29 13.48 -17.13
CA ILE A 220 1.47 12.26 -17.12
C ILE A 220 0.18 12.51 -17.89
N ILE A 221 -0.22 11.52 -18.71
CA ILE A 221 -1.55 11.48 -19.31
C ILE A 221 -2.54 11.15 -18.19
N PHE A 222 -3.39 12.08 -17.86
CA PHE A 222 -4.33 12.00 -16.75
C PHE A 222 -5.77 11.87 -17.26
N PRO A 223 -6.26 10.65 -17.53
CA PRO A 223 -7.55 10.42 -18.19
C PRO A 223 -8.75 10.54 -17.22
N PHE A 224 -8.71 11.52 -16.31
CA PHE A 224 -9.76 11.78 -15.34
C PHE A 224 -10.17 13.25 -15.36
N ASP A 225 -11.45 13.50 -15.14
CA ASP A 225 -11.99 14.86 -15.03
C ASP A 225 -11.63 15.52 -13.68
N THR A 226 -12.08 16.74 -13.49
CA THR A 226 -11.86 17.52 -12.25
C THR A 226 -12.50 16.92 -11.01
N LYS A 227 -13.44 15.98 -11.18
CA LYS A 227 -14.12 15.24 -10.11
C LYS A 227 -13.49 13.87 -9.86
N GLY A 228 -12.40 13.53 -10.57
CA GLY A 228 -11.74 12.24 -10.46
C GLY A 228 -12.46 11.09 -11.20
N LYS A 229 -13.47 11.39 -12.02
CA LYS A 229 -14.15 10.39 -12.83
C LYS A 229 -13.36 10.15 -14.12
N LEU A 230 -13.24 8.87 -14.52
CA LEU A 230 -12.61 8.52 -15.79
C LEU A 230 -13.36 9.21 -16.96
N ILE A 231 -12.63 9.87 -17.83
CA ILE A 231 -13.14 10.45 -19.07
C ILE A 231 -13.58 9.27 -19.95
N ASP A 232 -14.82 9.30 -20.44
CA ASP A 232 -15.37 8.24 -21.27
C ASP A 232 -14.71 8.19 -22.67
N MET A 233 -14.84 7.04 -23.35
CA MET A 233 -14.21 6.77 -24.64
C MET A 233 -14.65 7.77 -25.73
N ASP A 234 -15.92 8.15 -25.75
CA ASP A 234 -16.44 9.11 -26.74
C ASP A 234 -15.82 10.49 -26.55
N THR A 235 -15.66 10.91 -25.29
CA THR A 235 -14.98 12.16 -24.95
C THR A 235 -13.49 12.09 -25.27
N MET A 236 -12.84 10.95 -24.99
CA MET A 236 -11.44 10.72 -25.37
C MET A 236 -11.26 10.86 -26.88
N GLN A 237 -12.13 10.23 -27.66
CA GLN A 237 -12.07 10.27 -29.12
C GLN A 237 -12.30 11.68 -29.68
N LYS A 238 -13.20 12.45 -29.10
CA LYS A 238 -13.56 13.80 -29.59
C LYS A 238 -12.59 14.90 -29.14
N LYS A 239 -12.12 14.83 -27.89
CA LYS A 239 -11.31 15.90 -27.29
C LYS A 239 -9.82 15.59 -27.22
N TYR A 240 -9.45 14.30 -27.14
CA TYR A 240 -8.07 13.85 -26.92
C TYR A 240 -7.68 12.73 -27.90
N PRO A 241 -7.93 12.91 -29.22
CA PRO A 241 -7.66 11.87 -30.22
C PRO A 241 -6.18 11.49 -30.28
N GLY A 242 -5.26 12.42 -30.05
CA GLY A 242 -3.83 12.16 -30.03
C GLY A 242 -3.41 11.30 -28.83
N ALA A 243 -3.87 11.66 -27.63
CA ALA A 243 -3.66 10.85 -26.45
C ALA A 243 -4.30 9.45 -26.57
N LEU A 244 -5.52 9.36 -27.12
CA LEU A 244 -6.18 8.08 -27.33
C LEU A 244 -5.42 7.21 -28.34
N LYS A 245 -4.93 7.77 -29.46
CA LYS A 245 -4.09 7.05 -30.42
C LYS A 245 -2.86 6.46 -29.73
N TYR A 246 -2.13 7.30 -28.99
CA TYR A 246 -0.96 6.83 -28.23
C TYR A 246 -1.28 5.69 -27.26
N LEU A 247 -2.37 5.80 -26.50
CA LEU A 247 -2.78 4.75 -25.57
C LEU A 247 -3.19 3.45 -26.30
N LEU A 248 -3.86 3.56 -27.45
CA LEU A 248 -4.23 2.41 -28.27
C LEU A 248 -3.01 1.70 -28.86
N ASP A 249 -2.03 2.43 -29.37
CA ASP A 249 -0.78 1.86 -29.88
C ASP A 249 0.04 1.18 -28.76
N CYS A 250 -0.18 1.63 -27.49
CA CYS A 250 0.40 1.01 -26.31
C CYS A 250 -0.52 -0.05 -25.65
N TYR A 251 -1.59 -0.49 -26.28
CA TYR A 251 -2.59 -1.37 -25.66
C TYR A 251 -2.00 -2.65 -25.06
N ASP A 252 -1.07 -3.30 -25.75
CA ASP A 252 -0.41 -4.52 -25.25
C ASP A 252 0.32 -4.32 -23.92
N ARG A 253 0.79 -3.10 -23.66
CA ARG A 253 1.41 -2.70 -22.38
C ARG A 253 0.38 -2.37 -21.31
N LEU A 254 -0.81 -1.96 -21.73
CA LEU A 254 -1.85 -1.43 -20.85
C LEU A 254 -2.98 -2.41 -20.57
N VAL A 255 -3.12 -3.48 -21.33
CA VAL A 255 -4.24 -4.41 -21.21
C VAL A 255 -4.42 -4.91 -19.76
N PRO A 256 -5.62 -4.74 -19.17
CA PRO A 256 -5.93 -5.28 -17.86
C PRO A 256 -5.99 -6.82 -17.87
N ARG A 257 -5.53 -7.45 -16.78
CA ARG A 257 -5.54 -8.92 -16.69
C ARG A 257 -6.94 -9.54 -16.74
N CYS A 258 -7.95 -8.79 -16.29
CA CYS A 258 -9.35 -9.23 -16.35
C CYS A 258 -9.89 -9.29 -17.79
N LEU A 259 -9.27 -8.58 -18.73
CA LEU A 259 -9.61 -8.58 -20.16
C LEU A 259 -8.70 -9.48 -21.02
N ASN A 260 -7.70 -10.13 -20.43
CA ASN A 260 -6.67 -10.88 -21.14
C ASN A 260 -6.25 -12.15 -20.38
N ASN A 261 -7.20 -13.01 -20.06
CA ASN A 261 -6.97 -14.33 -19.45
C ASN A 261 -6.01 -14.35 -18.26
N GLY A 262 -6.08 -13.33 -17.41
CA GLY A 262 -5.22 -13.21 -16.23
C GLY A 262 -3.84 -12.60 -16.50
N VAL A 263 -3.50 -12.30 -17.75
CA VAL A 263 -2.22 -11.68 -18.14
C VAL A 263 -2.43 -10.19 -18.39
N GLY A 264 -1.75 -9.32 -17.65
CA GLY A 264 -1.90 -7.88 -17.83
C GLY A 264 -1.75 -7.09 -16.56
N ARG A 265 -2.12 -5.80 -16.62
CA ARG A 265 -2.09 -4.92 -15.46
C ARG A 265 -3.14 -5.31 -14.43
N ASP A 266 -2.83 -5.03 -13.18
CA ASP A 266 -3.82 -5.15 -12.10
C ASP A 266 -4.72 -3.91 -12.07
N VAL A 267 -5.79 -3.99 -12.84
CA VAL A 267 -6.82 -2.93 -12.94
C VAL A 267 -8.16 -3.59 -12.65
N PRO A 268 -8.61 -3.60 -11.40
CA PRO A 268 -9.88 -4.18 -11.02
C PRO A 268 -11.05 -3.53 -11.78
N ASP A 269 -12.04 -4.34 -12.13
CA ASP A 269 -13.29 -3.89 -12.76
C ASP A 269 -13.09 -3.09 -14.07
N ALA A 270 -12.00 -3.34 -14.80
CA ALA A 270 -11.81 -2.76 -16.12
C ALA A 270 -12.73 -3.45 -17.14
N THR A 271 -13.27 -2.65 -18.06
CA THR A 271 -14.04 -3.09 -19.22
C THR A 271 -13.32 -2.70 -20.51
N THR A 272 -13.84 -3.13 -21.65
CA THR A 272 -13.37 -2.71 -22.97
C THR A 272 -13.39 -1.20 -23.18
N ASP A 273 -14.24 -0.48 -22.46
CA ASP A 273 -14.36 0.98 -22.57
C ASP A 273 -13.57 1.75 -21.49
N THR A 274 -13.00 1.03 -20.50
CA THR A 274 -12.30 1.63 -19.36
C THR A 274 -10.90 1.07 -19.14
N TRP A 275 -10.37 0.32 -20.10
CA TRP A 275 -9.06 -0.36 -20.02
C TRP A 275 -7.88 0.60 -19.75
N TYR A 276 -8.00 1.87 -20.14
CA TYR A 276 -6.97 2.89 -19.96
C TYR A 276 -7.02 3.59 -18.59
N LYS A 277 -7.87 3.17 -17.67
CA LYS A 277 -7.84 3.69 -16.30
C LYS A 277 -6.58 3.23 -15.56
N TYR A 278 -6.19 3.97 -14.52
CA TYR A 278 -5.08 3.55 -13.67
C TYR A 278 -5.42 2.30 -12.85
N GLY A 279 -4.40 1.58 -12.40
CA GLY A 279 -4.57 0.33 -11.66
C GLY A 279 -5.28 0.50 -10.32
N ARG A 280 -5.09 1.64 -9.68
CA ARG A 280 -5.83 2.02 -8.47
C ARG A 280 -6.30 3.45 -8.60
N THR A 281 -7.60 3.63 -8.55
CA THR A 281 -8.24 4.93 -8.33
C THR A 281 -8.19 5.23 -6.84
N GLN A 282 -7.94 6.46 -6.51
CA GLN A 282 -7.82 6.93 -5.13
C GLN A 282 -9.04 7.74 -4.73
#